data_5b465d2231429010e0f8d4471f4688c0
#
_entry.id   5b465d2231429010e0f8d4471f4688c0
#
_cell.length_a   1.000
_cell.length_b   1.000
_cell.length_c   1.000
_cell.angle_alpha   90.00
_cell.angle_beta   90.00
_cell.angle_gamma   90.00
#
_symmetry.space_group_name_H-M   'P 1'
#
loop_
_entity.id
_entity.type
_entity.pdbx_description
1 polymer ?
#
loop_
_entity_poly.entity_id
_entity_poly.type
_entity_poly.pdbx_seq_one_letter_code
_entity_poly.pdbx_strand_id
1 'polypeptide(L)'
;MSIRRHLWRLCTACRHDLKNIRTYKTYKSRNVLRLYDRGMFQDIFPDTSAGEVIDLLNASSQTVYAGFDPTADSLHVGNLLVLMNLLHWQRSGHQVIALVGGATGQIGDPSHRKSARTEMEQVLINENIKGISRNIRTIFKNHEELFWEEKKTVKPVMIVNNIEWYKDINALDFLRSVGRYFRLGTMLSKTSVQTRLNSETGMSFAEFSYQVLQGYDWFHLLEKYNCRFQIGGSDQMGNIDAGFDLIGRATDKRVFGLTLPLITTESGEKFGKSAGNAIWLSENKSSSFQLYQFFIRTKDSDVHQLLKFFTFIPLGRISEIMVAHQKNPEQRTAQKILAEHVTRLVHGEAGLKTAQQTTSILYDKSIESLSSLSADEMVSAFQGATLIEILPEPGLTVLQLSLKANCFPDETNAIRIITAGGFYINHQRIQNIEEIITPGVHIMPNNLTMIRVGKKTYYIVKWIS
;
A
#
# COMPACT_ATOMS: atom_id res chain seq x y z
N MET A 1 21.87 -4.26 -17.96
CA MET A 1 21.50 -4.53 -19.38
C MET A 1 21.42 -6.02 -19.73
N SER A 2 22.07 -6.93 -19.01
CA SER A 2 22.20 -8.36 -19.33
C SER A 2 20.94 -9.19 -19.03
N ILE A 3 20.28 -8.99 -17.89
CA ILE A 3 19.11 -9.79 -17.43
C ILE A 3 17.90 -9.61 -18.34
N ARG A 4 17.62 -8.38 -18.84
CA ARG A 4 16.52 -8.13 -19.78
C ARG A 4 16.61 -8.99 -21.04
N ARG A 5 17.83 -9.28 -21.54
CA ARG A 5 18.02 -10.11 -22.74
C ARG A 5 17.88 -11.60 -22.48
N HIS A 6 18.24 -12.08 -21.29
CA HIS A 6 18.17 -13.51 -20.93
C HIS A 6 16.72 -13.95 -20.65
N LEU A 7 15.99 -13.20 -19.86
CA LEU A 7 14.57 -13.44 -19.60
C LEU A 7 13.72 -13.26 -20.87
N TRP A 8 14.11 -12.36 -21.77
CA TRP A 8 13.42 -12.17 -23.04
C TRP A 8 13.56 -13.37 -23.98
N ARG A 9 14.71 -14.05 -23.99
CA ARG A 9 14.92 -15.28 -24.78
C ARG A 9 14.17 -16.51 -24.20
N LEU A 10 14.09 -16.63 -22.88
CA LEU A 10 13.33 -17.70 -22.23
C LEU A 10 11.81 -17.49 -22.37
N CYS A 11 11.34 -16.26 -22.39
CA CYS A 11 9.93 -15.92 -22.61
C CYS A 11 9.49 -16.17 -24.08
N THR A 12 10.38 -16.10 -25.07
CA THR A 12 10.03 -16.39 -26.48
C THR A 12 9.70 -17.87 -26.70
N ALA A 13 10.30 -18.79 -25.95
CA ALA A 13 9.91 -20.21 -25.98
C ALA A 13 8.47 -20.42 -25.44
N CYS A 14 8.02 -19.61 -24.48
CA CYS A 14 6.64 -19.62 -23.99
C CYS A 14 5.65 -18.89 -24.91
N ARG A 15 6.08 -18.10 -25.89
CA ARG A 15 5.18 -17.37 -26.83
C ARG A 15 4.41 -18.28 -27.78
N HIS A 16 4.91 -19.50 -28.04
CA HIS A 16 4.19 -20.45 -28.92
C HIS A 16 2.90 -20.99 -28.28
N ASP A 17 2.81 -21.06 -26.94
CA ASP A 17 1.61 -21.52 -26.24
C ASP A 17 0.55 -20.41 -26.04
N LEU A 18 0.90 -19.14 -26.24
CA LEU A 18 0.02 -18.00 -25.99
C LEU A 18 -0.99 -17.71 -27.12
N LYS A 19 -0.84 -18.31 -28.30
CA LYS A 19 -1.75 -18.07 -29.44
C LYS A 19 -3.14 -18.70 -29.30
N ASN A 20 -3.35 -19.59 -28.33
CA ASN A 20 -4.61 -20.34 -28.17
C ASN A 20 -5.41 -20.01 -26.90
N ILE A 21 -5.13 -18.94 -26.17
CA ILE A 21 -5.86 -18.61 -24.94
C ILE A 21 -6.95 -17.56 -25.22
N ARG A 22 -8.08 -18.02 -25.72
CA ARG A 22 -9.36 -17.26 -25.86
C ARG A 22 -10.31 -17.48 -24.68
N THR A 23 -9.86 -17.71 -23.47
CA THR A 23 -10.75 -17.77 -22.30
C THR A 23 -10.04 -17.29 -21.06
N TYR A 24 -10.70 -16.39 -20.32
CA TYR A 24 -10.36 -15.86 -19.00
C TYR A 24 -10.38 -16.96 -17.92
N LYS A 25 -9.61 -18.01 -18.07
CA LYS A 25 -9.53 -19.09 -17.07
C LYS A 25 -8.13 -19.10 -16.49
N THR A 26 -8.09 -18.69 -15.23
CA THR A 26 -7.18 -19.07 -14.16
C THR A 26 -5.77 -19.50 -14.51
N TYR A 27 -4.85 -19.19 -13.63
CA TYR A 27 -3.46 -19.60 -13.65
C TYR A 27 -3.33 -21.13 -13.92
N LYS A 28 -3.42 -21.56 -15.17
CA LYS A 28 -3.19 -22.93 -15.58
C LYS A 28 -1.76 -23.42 -15.34
N SER A 29 -0.85 -22.50 -15.00
CA SER A 29 0.56 -22.77 -14.77
C SER A 29 0.97 -22.20 -13.41
N ARG A 30 1.71 -22.98 -12.64
CA ARG A 30 2.33 -22.57 -11.40
C ARG A 30 3.46 -21.54 -11.58
N ASN A 31 3.93 -21.35 -12.81
CA ASN A 31 5.03 -20.43 -13.10
C ASN A 31 4.64 -18.96 -12.90
N VAL A 32 4.96 -18.42 -11.74
CA VAL A 32 4.72 -17.00 -11.39
C VAL A 32 5.65 -16.03 -12.10
N LEU A 33 6.75 -16.49 -12.71
CA LEU A 33 7.66 -15.58 -13.45
C LEU A 33 6.97 -14.92 -14.64
N ARG A 34 5.81 -15.41 -15.08
CA ARG A 34 4.95 -14.70 -16.04
C ARG A 34 4.49 -13.33 -15.56
N LEU A 35 4.54 -13.05 -14.26
CA LEU A 35 4.30 -11.74 -13.70
C LEU A 35 5.37 -10.70 -14.10
N TYR A 36 6.47 -11.15 -14.70
CA TYR A 36 7.46 -10.28 -15.33
C TYR A 36 6.82 -9.40 -16.42
N ASP A 37 5.89 -9.96 -17.21
CA ASP A 37 5.16 -9.19 -18.24
C ASP A 37 4.26 -8.09 -17.61
N ARG A 38 3.91 -8.24 -16.33
CA ARG A 38 3.23 -7.20 -15.55
C ARG A 38 4.19 -6.18 -14.95
N GLY A 39 5.50 -6.41 -15.04
CA GLY A 39 6.53 -5.59 -14.41
C GLY A 39 6.67 -5.81 -12.91
N MET A 40 6.10 -6.90 -12.36
CA MET A 40 6.10 -7.18 -10.93
C MET A 40 7.44 -7.66 -10.37
N PHE A 41 8.37 -8.08 -11.22
CA PHE A 41 9.71 -8.49 -10.80
C PHE A 41 10.76 -7.58 -11.43
N GLN A 42 11.73 -7.17 -10.63
CA GLN A 42 12.89 -6.42 -11.07
C GLN A 42 14.07 -7.36 -11.31
N ASP A 43 14.44 -8.16 -10.30
CA ASP A 43 15.57 -9.06 -10.34
C ASP A 43 15.20 -10.44 -9.76
N ILE A 44 15.93 -11.46 -10.22
CA ILE A 44 15.93 -12.82 -9.67
C ILE A 44 17.35 -13.07 -9.15
N PHE A 45 17.45 -13.58 -7.94
CA PHE A 45 18.71 -13.89 -7.32
C PHE A 45 18.80 -15.39 -6.98
N PRO A 46 19.88 -16.09 -7.34
CA PRO A 46 21.01 -15.65 -8.18
C PRO A 46 20.60 -15.37 -9.63
N ASP A 47 21.27 -14.43 -10.30
CA ASP A 47 20.94 -13.94 -11.65
C ASP A 47 20.86 -15.06 -12.71
N THR A 48 21.59 -16.14 -12.54
CA THR A 48 21.66 -17.26 -13.50
C THR A 48 20.57 -18.31 -13.27
N SER A 49 19.72 -18.15 -12.27
CA SER A 49 18.80 -19.20 -11.79
C SER A 49 17.42 -19.21 -12.46
N ALA A 50 17.14 -18.32 -13.40
CA ALA A 50 15.79 -18.18 -13.99
C ALA A 50 15.24 -19.50 -14.58
N GLY A 51 16.06 -20.30 -15.25
CA GLY A 51 15.68 -21.61 -15.79
C GLY A 51 15.29 -22.59 -14.68
N GLU A 52 16.14 -22.71 -13.66
CA GLU A 52 15.91 -23.59 -12.53
C GLU A 52 14.65 -23.19 -11.74
N VAL A 53 14.42 -21.89 -11.56
CA VAL A 53 13.20 -21.37 -10.91
C VAL A 53 11.96 -21.78 -11.70
N ILE A 54 11.99 -21.65 -13.03
CA ILE A 54 10.88 -22.08 -13.90
C ILE A 54 10.59 -23.56 -13.73
N ASP A 55 11.64 -24.39 -13.74
CA ASP A 55 11.50 -25.85 -13.61
C ASP A 55 10.93 -26.22 -12.25
N LEU A 56 11.42 -25.63 -11.16
CA LEU A 56 10.90 -25.86 -9.81
C LEU A 56 9.42 -25.44 -9.68
N LEU A 57 9.04 -24.27 -10.20
CA LEU A 57 7.68 -23.77 -10.14
C LEU A 57 6.72 -24.65 -10.95
N ASN A 58 7.16 -25.18 -12.10
CA ASN A 58 6.34 -26.07 -12.93
C ASN A 58 6.22 -27.48 -12.31
N ALA A 59 7.28 -27.99 -11.70
CA ALA A 59 7.32 -29.33 -11.14
C ALA A 59 6.40 -29.49 -9.93
N SER A 60 6.39 -28.53 -8.99
CA SER A 60 5.65 -28.68 -7.75
C SER A 60 5.25 -27.34 -7.12
N SER A 61 4.30 -27.41 -6.16
CA SER A 61 3.99 -26.27 -5.31
C SER A 61 5.20 -25.91 -4.45
N GLN A 62 5.59 -24.64 -4.48
CA GLN A 62 6.69 -24.09 -3.69
C GLN A 62 6.14 -23.28 -2.50
N THR A 63 7.02 -22.99 -1.54
CA THR A 63 6.73 -22.05 -0.45
C THR A 63 7.51 -20.76 -0.67
N VAL A 64 6.83 -19.62 -0.53
CA VAL A 64 7.38 -18.27 -0.67
C VAL A 64 7.04 -17.45 0.56
N TYR A 65 7.94 -16.53 0.94
CA TYR A 65 7.63 -15.56 2.00
C TYR A 65 7.99 -14.13 1.64
N ALA A 66 7.34 -13.20 2.33
CA ALA A 66 7.74 -11.81 2.41
C ALA A 66 7.62 -11.33 3.86
N GLY A 67 8.56 -10.47 4.28
CA GLY A 67 8.60 -9.88 5.62
C GLY A 67 7.93 -8.52 5.70
N PHE A 68 7.31 -8.23 6.84
CA PHE A 68 6.63 -6.97 7.17
C PHE A 68 7.00 -6.56 8.59
N ASP A 69 7.88 -5.57 8.74
CA ASP A 69 8.24 -5.02 10.05
C ASP A 69 7.09 -4.15 10.61
N PRO A 70 6.73 -4.34 11.89
CA PRO A 70 5.62 -3.66 12.53
C PRO A 70 5.96 -2.22 12.95
N THR A 71 6.31 -1.37 11.98
CA THR A 71 6.68 0.04 12.20
C THR A 71 5.48 0.96 12.39
N ALA A 72 4.28 0.47 12.16
CA ALA A 72 2.99 1.09 12.41
C ALA A 72 1.94 -0.03 12.59
N ASP A 73 0.78 0.33 13.12
CA ASP A 73 -0.37 -0.56 13.32
C ASP A 73 -1.13 -0.91 12.02
N SER A 74 -0.65 -0.42 10.88
CA SER A 74 -1.19 -0.72 9.54
C SER A 74 -0.08 -0.78 8.50
N LEU A 75 -0.30 -1.56 7.46
CA LEU A 75 0.39 -1.46 6.19
C LEU A 75 -0.14 -0.26 5.39
N HIS A 76 0.64 0.25 4.46
CA HIS A 76 0.25 1.32 3.54
C HIS A 76 0.29 0.83 2.08
N VAL A 77 -0.22 1.65 1.15
CA VAL A 77 -0.30 1.31 -0.28
C VAL A 77 1.07 0.92 -0.87
N GLY A 78 2.19 1.44 -0.35
CA GLY A 78 3.52 1.00 -0.76
C GLY A 78 3.80 -0.48 -0.48
N ASN A 79 3.19 -1.08 0.55
CA ASN A 79 3.31 -2.52 0.83
C ASN A 79 2.36 -3.38 -0.03
N LEU A 80 1.38 -2.74 -0.69
CA LEU A 80 0.35 -3.46 -1.44
C LEU A 80 0.94 -4.25 -2.62
N LEU A 81 2.03 -3.77 -3.25
CA LEU A 81 2.69 -4.51 -4.33
C LEU A 81 3.24 -5.86 -3.86
N VAL A 82 3.81 -5.89 -2.64
CA VAL A 82 4.30 -7.14 -2.03
C VAL A 82 3.12 -8.09 -1.77
N LEU A 83 2.02 -7.57 -1.21
CA LEU A 83 0.81 -8.37 -0.97
C LEU A 83 0.20 -8.89 -2.29
N MET A 84 0.12 -8.04 -3.32
CA MET A 84 -0.34 -8.45 -4.65
C MET A 84 0.51 -9.58 -5.23
N ASN A 85 1.83 -9.49 -5.06
CA ASN A 85 2.72 -10.54 -5.50
C ASN A 85 2.45 -11.86 -4.75
N LEU A 86 2.33 -11.82 -3.42
CA LEU A 86 1.96 -12.98 -2.61
C LEU A 86 0.62 -13.57 -3.02
N LEU A 87 -0.39 -12.75 -3.32
CA LEU A 87 -1.70 -13.19 -3.82
C LEU A 87 -1.57 -13.91 -5.18
N HIS A 88 -0.72 -13.42 -6.08
CA HIS A 88 -0.45 -14.10 -7.34
C HIS A 88 0.25 -15.46 -7.14
N TRP A 89 1.16 -15.59 -6.16
CA TRP A 89 1.74 -16.87 -5.79
C TRP A 89 0.67 -17.83 -5.25
N GLN A 90 -0.20 -17.35 -4.37
CA GLN A 90 -1.31 -18.16 -3.86
C GLN A 90 -2.23 -18.63 -5.00
N ARG A 91 -2.60 -17.74 -5.93
CA ARG A 91 -3.39 -18.06 -7.12
C ARG A 91 -2.73 -19.11 -8.02
N SER A 92 -1.42 -19.15 -8.05
CA SER A 92 -0.64 -20.15 -8.79
C SER A 92 -0.50 -21.50 -8.05
N GLY A 93 -1.12 -21.64 -6.88
CA GLY A 93 -1.15 -22.87 -6.08
C GLY A 93 0.08 -23.10 -5.20
N HIS A 94 0.87 -22.05 -4.95
CA HIS A 94 2.00 -22.08 -4.02
C HIS A 94 1.55 -21.81 -2.58
N GLN A 95 2.37 -22.21 -1.60
CA GLN A 95 2.19 -21.83 -0.21
C GLN A 95 2.78 -20.44 0.02
N VAL A 96 2.04 -19.59 0.70
CA VAL A 96 2.45 -18.21 1.00
C VAL A 96 2.61 -18.03 2.50
N ILE A 97 3.72 -17.43 2.89
CA ILE A 97 4.02 -17.03 4.26
C ILE A 97 4.17 -15.50 4.30
N ALA A 98 3.39 -14.84 5.13
CA ALA A 98 3.58 -13.46 5.53
C ALA A 98 4.26 -13.44 6.90
N LEU A 99 5.53 -13.04 6.92
CA LEU A 99 6.30 -12.96 8.15
C LEU A 99 6.14 -11.56 8.76
N VAL A 100 5.65 -11.48 9.99
CA VAL A 100 5.61 -10.23 10.75
C VAL A 100 6.84 -10.15 11.64
N GLY A 101 7.59 -9.07 11.48
CA GLY A 101 8.90 -8.88 12.11
C GLY A 101 8.82 -8.42 13.56
N GLY A 102 8.25 -9.22 14.46
CA GLY A 102 8.14 -8.86 15.89
C GLY A 102 9.50 -8.75 16.59
N ALA A 103 10.52 -9.46 16.12
CA ALA A 103 11.91 -9.33 16.58
C ALA A 103 12.65 -8.27 15.75
N THR A 104 12.63 -8.38 14.43
CA THR A 104 13.35 -7.47 13.53
C THR A 104 12.83 -6.03 13.60
N GLY A 105 11.55 -5.84 13.87
CA GLY A 105 10.96 -4.52 14.07
C GLY A 105 11.48 -3.76 15.29
N GLN A 106 12.01 -4.46 16.30
CA GLN A 106 12.66 -3.87 17.47
C GLN A 106 14.04 -3.30 17.11
N ILE A 107 14.70 -3.88 16.13
CA ILE A 107 16.04 -3.48 15.66
C ILE A 107 15.93 -2.39 14.60
N GLY A 108 15.08 -2.59 13.60
CA GLY A 108 14.84 -1.67 12.50
C GLY A 108 15.77 -1.85 11.31
N ASP A 109 15.19 -2.06 10.13
CA ASP A 109 15.92 -2.21 8.86
C ASP A 109 16.66 -0.90 8.49
N PRO A 110 18.00 -0.94 8.29
CA PRO A 110 18.78 0.21 7.86
C PRO A 110 18.60 0.56 6.36
N SER A 111 17.98 -0.29 5.57
CA SER A 111 17.88 -0.13 4.11
C SER A 111 17.20 1.19 3.73
N HIS A 112 17.87 1.95 2.82
CA HIS A 112 17.41 3.27 2.34
C HIS A 112 17.13 4.33 3.41
N ARG A 113 17.85 4.28 4.53
CA ARG A 113 17.76 5.27 5.62
C ARG A 113 19.07 6.01 5.83
N LYS A 114 18.95 7.27 6.28
CA LYS A 114 20.10 8.10 6.68
C LYS A 114 20.28 8.17 8.19
N SER A 115 19.27 7.75 8.98
CA SER A 115 19.29 7.78 10.43
C SER A 115 18.72 6.50 11.02
N ALA A 116 19.12 6.15 12.24
CA ALA A 116 18.55 5.06 13.01
C ALA A 116 17.05 5.25 13.26
N ARG A 117 16.34 4.16 13.52
CA ARG A 117 14.95 4.23 13.99
C ARG A 117 14.93 4.59 15.46
N THR A 118 13.90 5.35 15.86
CA THR A 118 13.59 5.52 17.27
C THR A 118 13.11 4.19 17.84
N GLU A 119 13.59 3.81 19.00
CA GLU A 119 13.10 2.64 19.71
C GLU A 119 11.60 2.78 19.99
N MET A 120 10.87 1.69 19.77
CA MET A 120 9.45 1.62 20.06
C MET A 120 9.22 0.79 21.33
N GLU A 121 8.25 1.20 22.13
CA GLU A 121 7.83 0.41 23.29
C GLU A 121 7.25 -0.95 22.85
N GLN A 122 7.51 -1.99 23.65
CA GLN A 122 7.07 -3.35 23.35
C GLN A 122 5.55 -3.46 23.21
N VAL A 123 4.80 -2.66 23.97
CA VAL A 123 3.32 -2.63 23.87
C VAL A 123 2.89 -2.17 22.49
N LEU A 124 3.48 -1.07 22.00
CA LEU A 124 3.21 -0.52 20.68
C LEU A 124 3.58 -1.51 19.55
N ILE A 125 4.71 -2.19 19.68
CA ILE A 125 5.10 -3.24 18.72
C ILE A 125 4.04 -4.34 18.66
N ASN A 126 3.53 -4.80 19.80
CA ASN A 126 2.52 -5.84 19.86
C ASN A 126 1.18 -5.39 19.24
N GLU A 127 0.80 -4.14 19.42
CA GLU A 127 -0.38 -3.55 18.77
C GLU A 127 -0.18 -3.47 17.23
N ASN A 128 0.99 -3.03 16.80
CA ASN A 128 1.34 -2.97 15.39
C ASN A 128 1.32 -4.36 14.73
N ILE A 129 1.84 -5.39 15.40
CA ILE A 129 1.79 -6.78 14.93
C ILE A 129 0.34 -7.23 14.71
N LYS A 130 -0.55 -6.94 15.66
CA LYS A 130 -1.98 -7.27 15.55
C LYS A 130 -2.64 -6.53 14.37
N GLY A 131 -2.33 -5.25 14.21
CA GLY A 131 -2.86 -4.40 13.13
C GLY A 131 -2.43 -4.89 11.75
N ILE A 132 -1.12 -5.11 11.53
CA ILE A 132 -0.57 -5.64 10.28
C ILE A 132 -1.15 -7.02 9.96
N SER A 133 -1.19 -7.92 10.97
CA SER A 133 -1.75 -9.26 10.79
C SER A 133 -3.23 -9.21 10.38
N ARG A 134 -4.00 -8.25 10.91
CA ARG A 134 -5.39 -8.01 10.52
C ARG A 134 -5.48 -7.53 9.06
N ASN A 135 -4.67 -6.56 8.65
CA ASN A 135 -4.64 -6.10 7.25
C ASN A 135 -4.39 -7.26 6.29
N ILE A 136 -3.37 -8.07 6.55
CA ILE A 136 -3.02 -9.21 5.71
C ILE A 136 -4.18 -10.20 5.63
N ARG A 137 -4.76 -10.62 6.77
CA ARG A 137 -5.92 -11.54 6.79
C ARG A 137 -7.09 -11.00 6.01
N THR A 138 -7.44 -9.73 6.20
CA THR A 138 -8.56 -9.08 5.51
C THR A 138 -8.36 -9.08 4.00
N ILE A 139 -7.18 -8.71 3.52
CA ILE A 139 -6.88 -8.67 2.07
C ILE A 139 -6.91 -10.06 1.45
N PHE A 140 -6.34 -11.07 2.11
CA PHE A 140 -6.38 -12.45 1.60
C PHE A 140 -7.80 -13.04 1.64
N LYS A 141 -8.59 -12.73 2.67
CA LYS A 141 -10.01 -13.10 2.75
C LYS A 141 -10.82 -12.44 1.63
N ASN A 142 -10.69 -11.13 1.44
CA ASN A 142 -11.39 -10.42 0.37
C ASN A 142 -10.99 -10.95 -1.01
N HIS A 143 -9.71 -11.30 -1.19
CA HIS A 143 -9.27 -11.94 -2.43
C HIS A 143 -9.98 -13.27 -2.67
N GLU A 144 -10.05 -14.14 -1.67
CA GLU A 144 -10.70 -15.45 -1.79
C GLU A 144 -12.21 -15.31 -2.04
N GLU A 145 -12.88 -14.41 -1.34
CA GLU A 145 -14.33 -14.22 -1.44
C GLU A 145 -14.78 -13.47 -2.70
N LEU A 146 -13.99 -12.47 -3.16
CA LEU A 146 -14.44 -11.51 -4.18
C LEU A 146 -13.71 -11.62 -5.53
N PHE A 147 -12.55 -12.30 -5.58
CA PHE A 147 -11.72 -12.38 -6.78
C PHE A 147 -11.31 -13.80 -7.17
N TRP A 148 -11.68 -14.80 -6.34
CA TRP A 148 -11.36 -16.17 -6.64
C TRP A 148 -12.60 -16.91 -7.13
N GLU A 149 -12.64 -17.20 -8.43
CA GLU A 149 -13.82 -17.81 -9.10
C GLU A 149 -13.70 -19.32 -9.28
N GLU A 150 -12.58 -19.92 -8.89
CA GLU A 150 -12.36 -21.35 -9.07
C GLU A 150 -13.04 -22.18 -7.98
N LYS A 151 -13.52 -23.37 -8.36
CA LYS A 151 -14.06 -24.38 -7.43
C LYS A 151 -13.00 -24.99 -6.49
N LYS A 152 -11.72 -24.72 -6.75
CA LYS A 152 -10.60 -25.22 -5.91
C LYS A 152 -10.34 -24.24 -4.78
N THR A 153 -10.23 -24.77 -3.57
CA THR A 153 -9.79 -23.99 -2.41
C THR A 153 -8.35 -23.52 -2.60
N VAL A 154 -8.09 -22.25 -2.35
CA VAL A 154 -6.72 -21.73 -2.27
C VAL A 154 -6.08 -22.16 -0.96
N LYS A 155 -4.76 -22.34 -0.96
CA LYS A 155 -4.03 -22.58 0.29
C LYS A 155 -4.08 -21.30 1.15
N PRO A 156 -4.47 -21.39 2.44
CA PRO A 156 -4.52 -20.22 3.29
C PRO A 156 -3.13 -19.61 3.45
N VAL A 157 -3.07 -18.27 3.55
CA VAL A 157 -1.83 -17.58 3.91
C VAL A 157 -1.43 -17.95 5.34
N MET A 158 -0.17 -18.29 5.52
CA MET A 158 0.41 -18.50 6.85
C MET A 158 0.98 -17.16 7.35
N ILE A 159 0.48 -16.67 8.48
CA ILE A 159 1.03 -15.48 9.13
C ILE A 159 1.85 -15.94 10.32
N VAL A 160 3.14 -15.68 10.28
CA VAL A 160 4.10 -16.07 11.33
C VAL A 160 4.78 -14.83 11.91
N ASN A 161 5.18 -14.91 13.18
CA ASN A 161 5.88 -13.83 13.86
C ASN A 161 7.30 -14.33 14.22
N ASN A 162 8.33 -13.62 13.78
CA ASN A 162 9.70 -14.06 14.01
C ASN A 162 10.14 -13.99 15.48
N ILE A 163 9.45 -13.25 16.34
CA ILE A 163 9.72 -13.30 17.79
C ILE A 163 9.60 -14.73 18.36
N GLU A 164 8.77 -15.58 17.75
CA GLU A 164 8.52 -16.94 18.24
C GLU A 164 9.77 -17.81 18.24
N TRP A 165 10.71 -17.60 17.31
CA TRP A 165 11.94 -18.37 17.28
C TRP A 165 13.14 -17.64 17.89
N TYR A 166 13.05 -16.32 18.09
CA TYR A 166 14.14 -15.59 18.75
C TYR A 166 14.06 -15.63 20.29
N LYS A 167 12.86 -15.70 20.86
CA LYS A 167 12.68 -15.68 22.33
C LYS A 167 13.36 -16.84 23.06
N ASP A 168 13.55 -17.98 22.37
CA ASP A 168 14.10 -19.19 22.96
C ASP A 168 15.58 -19.40 22.58
N ILE A 169 16.20 -18.49 21.79
CA ILE A 169 17.59 -18.60 21.37
C ILE A 169 18.48 -17.80 22.31
N ASN A 170 19.46 -18.48 22.93
CA ASN A 170 20.50 -17.82 23.68
C ASN A 170 21.45 -17.05 22.76
N ALA A 171 21.87 -15.85 23.15
CA ALA A 171 22.74 -14.98 22.36
C ALA A 171 24.06 -15.64 21.95
N LEU A 172 24.70 -16.40 22.85
CA LEU A 172 25.94 -17.13 22.54
C LEU A 172 25.69 -18.26 21.56
N ASP A 173 24.58 -18.98 21.71
CA ASP A 173 24.21 -20.04 20.79
C ASP A 173 23.88 -19.48 19.40
N PHE A 174 23.22 -18.34 19.31
CA PHE A 174 22.96 -17.64 18.05
C PHE A 174 24.27 -17.26 17.34
N LEU A 175 25.19 -16.61 18.06
CA LEU A 175 26.49 -16.25 17.49
C LEU A 175 27.32 -17.47 17.06
N ARG A 176 27.30 -18.54 17.84
CA ARG A 176 28.03 -19.77 17.56
C ARG A 176 27.42 -20.54 16.38
N SER A 177 26.11 -20.68 16.31
CA SER A 177 25.42 -21.52 15.31
C SER A 177 25.10 -20.76 14.02
N VAL A 178 24.75 -19.48 14.09
CA VAL A 178 24.33 -18.65 12.97
C VAL A 178 25.42 -17.64 12.59
N GLY A 179 25.93 -16.87 13.55
CA GLY A 179 26.90 -15.79 13.31
C GLY A 179 28.18 -16.29 12.62
N ARG A 180 28.61 -17.53 12.89
CA ARG A 180 29.80 -18.15 12.25
C ARG A 180 29.75 -18.22 10.72
N TYR A 181 28.58 -18.21 10.13
CA TYR A 181 28.42 -18.27 8.67
C TYR A 181 28.55 -16.93 7.98
N PHE A 182 28.41 -15.83 8.72
CA PHE A 182 28.54 -14.49 8.17
C PHE A 182 30.00 -14.03 8.11
N ARG A 183 30.35 -13.29 7.07
CA ARG A 183 31.69 -12.71 6.88
C ARG A 183 31.60 -11.19 6.94
N LEU A 184 32.30 -10.57 7.89
CA LEU A 184 32.28 -9.14 8.11
C LEU A 184 32.58 -8.34 6.83
N GLY A 185 33.58 -8.76 6.05
CA GLY A 185 33.92 -8.09 4.78
C GLY A 185 32.73 -8.04 3.81
N THR A 186 32.01 -9.17 3.63
CA THR A 186 30.80 -9.22 2.80
C THR A 186 29.67 -8.36 3.37
N MET A 187 29.46 -8.41 4.69
CA MET A 187 28.42 -7.61 5.35
C MET A 187 28.69 -6.11 5.23
N LEU A 188 29.95 -5.70 5.44
CA LEU A 188 30.36 -4.30 5.36
C LEU A 188 30.35 -3.76 3.92
N SER A 189 30.53 -4.60 2.90
CA SER A 189 30.52 -4.16 1.50
C SER A 189 29.11 -3.85 0.96
N LYS A 190 28.04 -4.19 1.69
CA LYS A 190 26.66 -3.93 1.27
C LYS A 190 26.41 -2.42 1.14
N THR A 191 25.79 -1.97 0.05
CA THR A 191 25.53 -0.55 -0.23
C THR A 191 24.72 0.13 0.89
N SER A 192 23.71 -0.55 1.45
CA SER A 192 22.91 -0.04 2.56
C SER A 192 23.74 0.19 3.82
N VAL A 193 24.66 -0.74 4.12
CA VAL A 193 25.59 -0.63 5.26
C VAL A 193 26.58 0.51 5.05
N GLN A 194 27.20 0.58 3.87
CA GLN A 194 28.16 1.65 3.54
C GLN A 194 27.49 3.04 3.62
N THR A 195 26.28 3.18 3.11
CA THR A 195 25.52 4.44 3.18
C THR A 195 25.28 4.86 4.63
N ARG A 196 24.96 3.91 5.53
CA ARG A 196 24.75 4.20 6.95
C ARG A 196 26.04 4.48 7.71
N LEU A 197 27.10 3.72 7.47
CA LEU A 197 28.42 3.96 8.07
C LEU A 197 28.97 5.36 7.76
N ASN A 198 28.73 5.85 6.55
CA ASN A 198 29.16 7.17 6.09
C ASN A 198 28.20 8.31 6.46
N SER A 199 27.10 8.04 7.19
CA SER A 199 26.20 9.08 7.69
C SER A 199 26.75 9.76 8.94
N GLU A 200 26.28 10.98 9.25
CA GLU A 200 26.75 11.76 10.42
C GLU A 200 26.66 11.00 11.76
N THR A 201 25.62 10.18 11.93
CA THR A 201 25.41 9.42 13.18
C THR A 201 26.07 8.03 13.17
N GLY A 202 26.64 7.61 12.04
CA GLY A 202 27.18 6.27 11.87
C GLY A 202 26.10 5.18 11.96
N MET A 203 26.50 3.94 12.20
CA MET A 203 25.63 2.77 12.26
C MET A 203 25.84 2.02 13.58
N SER A 204 24.78 1.71 14.32
CA SER A 204 24.90 0.90 15.53
C SER A 204 25.12 -0.58 15.21
N PHE A 205 25.66 -1.34 16.17
CA PHE A 205 25.79 -2.79 16.01
C PHE A 205 24.41 -3.48 15.84
N ALA A 206 23.38 -2.98 16.52
CA ALA A 206 22.03 -3.48 16.38
C ALA A 206 21.53 -3.33 14.92
N GLU A 207 21.60 -2.14 14.34
CA GLU A 207 21.26 -1.92 12.91
C GLU A 207 22.08 -2.81 11.97
N PHE A 208 23.39 -2.92 12.23
CA PHE A 208 24.28 -3.76 11.43
C PHE A 208 23.87 -5.24 11.46
N SER A 209 23.39 -5.72 12.62
CA SER A 209 22.97 -7.09 12.83
C SER A 209 21.62 -7.44 12.14
N TYR A 210 20.85 -6.44 11.71
CA TYR A 210 19.56 -6.67 11.07
C TYR A 210 19.64 -7.66 9.90
N GLN A 211 20.63 -7.55 9.02
CA GLN A 211 20.84 -8.47 7.91
C GLN A 211 21.06 -9.93 8.35
N VAL A 212 21.63 -10.14 9.53
CA VAL A 212 21.82 -11.48 10.11
C VAL A 212 20.49 -12.07 10.55
N LEU A 213 19.65 -11.23 11.18
CA LEU A 213 18.32 -11.65 11.65
C LEU A 213 17.43 -12.02 10.46
N GLN A 214 17.31 -11.18 9.44
CA GLN A 214 16.52 -11.50 8.25
C GLN A 214 17.06 -12.74 7.50
N GLY A 215 18.37 -12.91 7.47
CA GLY A 215 18.99 -14.12 6.91
C GLY A 215 18.60 -15.38 7.70
N TYR A 216 18.59 -15.28 9.03
CA TYR A 216 18.17 -16.39 9.89
C TYR A 216 16.66 -16.67 9.80
N ASP A 217 15.84 -15.66 9.64
CA ASP A 217 14.40 -15.83 9.36
C ASP A 217 14.19 -16.73 8.13
N TRP A 218 14.90 -16.46 7.04
CA TRP A 218 14.80 -17.29 5.84
C TRP A 218 15.28 -18.71 6.07
N PHE A 219 16.42 -18.87 6.75
CA PHE A 219 16.94 -20.19 7.12
C PHE A 219 15.93 -20.97 7.98
N HIS A 220 15.35 -20.36 9.00
CA HIS A 220 14.31 -20.97 9.83
C HIS A 220 13.08 -21.40 9.02
N LEU A 221 12.59 -20.52 8.14
CA LEU A 221 11.46 -20.82 7.26
C LEU A 221 11.79 -21.93 6.24
N LEU A 222 13.02 -21.99 5.76
CA LEU A 222 13.46 -23.07 4.89
C LEU A 222 13.44 -24.41 5.62
N GLU A 223 13.98 -24.48 6.83
CA GLU A 223 14.02 -25.73 7.61
C GLU A 223 12.62 -26.19 8.02
N LYS A 224 11.78 -25.27 8.48
CA LYS A 224 10.46 -25.60 9.04
C LYS A 224 9.38 -25.81 7.97
N TYR A 225 9.40 -25.03 6.90
CA TYR A 225 8.33 -24.96 5.90
C TYR A 225 8.82 -25.23 4.47
N ASN A 226 10.08 -25.63 4.28
CA ASN A 226 10.73 -25.75 2.98
C ASN A 226 10.56 -24.49 2.11
N CYS A 227 10.68 -23.31 2.74
CA CYS A 227 10.49 -22.01 2.09
C CYS A 227 11.72 -21.62 1.29
N ARG A 228 11.70 -21.91 -0.02
CA ARG A 228 12.82 -21.66 -0.92
C ARG A 228 12.83 -20.27 -1.54
N PHE A 229 11.74 -19.52 -1.44
CA PHE A 229 11.60 -18.23 -2.11
C PHE A 229 11.39 -17.10 -1.12
N GLN A 230 12.19 -16.04 -1.26
CA GLN A 230 11.99 -14.77 -0.56
C GLN A 230 11.63 -13.67 -1.56
N ILE A 231 10.60 -12.86 -1.22
CA ILE A 231 10.22 -11.67 -1.98
C ILE A 231 10.47 -10.45 -1.12
N GLY A 232 11.08 -9.42 -1.73
CA GLY A 232 11.29 -8.12 -1.10
C GLY A 232 11.27 -6.99 -2.13
N GLY A 233 11.21 -5.74 -1.70
CA GLY A 233 11.51 -4.61 -2.58
C GLY A 233 12.96 -4.66 -3.06
N SER A 234 13.32 -3.93 -4.09
CA SER A 234 14.71 -3.87 -4.59
C SER A 234 15.69 -3.34 -3.53
N ASP A 235 15.19 -2.63 -2.53
CA ASP A 235 15.92 -2.19 -1.35
C ASP A 235 16.33 -3.35 -0.42
N GLN A 236 15.67 -4.49 -0.52
CA GLN A 236 15.94 -5.68 0.30
C GLN A 236 17.02 -6.60 -0.28
N MET A 237 17.58 -6.30 -1.46
CA MET A 237 18.57 -7.18 -2.12
C MET A 237 19.72 -7.56 -1.18
N GLY A 238 20.25 -6.59 -0.41
CA GLY A 238 21.34 -6.87 0.53
C GLY A 238 20.97 -7.84 1.65
N ASN A 239 19.75 -7.78 2.17
CA ASN A 239 19.26 -8.70 3.19
C ASN A 239 18.92 -10.08 2.60
N ILE A 240 18.35 -10.11 1.38
CA ILE A 240 18.11 -11.36 0.63
C ILE A 240 19.42 -12.10 0.38
N ASP A 241 20.44 -11.40 -0.09
CA ASP A 241 21.78 -11.95 -0.32
C ASP A 241 22.42 -12.49 0.98
N ALA A 242 22.22 -11.82 2.13
CA ALA A 242 22.69 -12.31 3.43
C ALA A 242 22.03 -13.65 3.82
N GLY A 243 20.75 -13.81 3.55
CA GLY A 243 20.02 -15.08 3.77
C GLY A 243 20.46 -16.18 2.80
N PHE A 244 20.68 -15.86 1.54
CA PHE A 244 21.21 -16.77 0.53
C PHE A 244 22.60 -17.30 0.94
N ASP A 245 23.50 -16.41 1.34
CA ASP A 245 24.85 -16.75 1.81
C ASP A 245 24.82 -17.67 3.04
N LEU A 246 23.96 -17.36 4.02
CA LEU A 246 23.79 -18.17 5.22
C LEU A 246 23.35 -19.60 4.83
N ILE A 247 22.27 -19.70 4.05
CA ILE A 247 21.69 -20.99 3.66
C ILE A 247 22.68 -21.80 2.83
N GLY A 248 23.35 -21.18 1.87
CA GLY A 248 24.34 -21.86 1.03
C GLY A 248 25.57 -22.37 1.78
N ARG A 249 25.91 -21.75 2.94
CA ARG A 249 27.01 -22.24 3.80
C ARG A 249 26.58 -23.22 4.88
N ALA A 250 25.31 -23.14 5.28
CA ALA A 250 24.78 -24.00 6.33
C ALA A 250 24.13 -25.29 5.81
N THR A 251 23.71 -25.31 4.54
CA THR A 251 22.99 -26.42 3.92
C THR A 251 23.36 -26.60 2.46
N ASP A 252 22.97 -27.74 1.87
CA ASP A 252 23.08 -28.00 0.42
C ASP A 252 21.82 -27.56 -0.36
N LYS A 253 20.87 -26.88 0.32
CA LYS A 253 19.59 -26.48 -0.29
C LYS A 253 19.76 -25.18 -1.10
N ARG A 254 19.17 -25.16 -2.29
CA ARG A 254 19.13 -23.97 -3.12
C ARG A 254 17.89 -23.14 -2.82
N VAL A 255 18.08 -21.83 -2.73
CA VAL A 255 17.03 -20.83 -2.46
C VAL A 255 17.12 -19.68 -3.46
N PHE A 256 16.03 -18.91 -3.61
CA PHE A 256 15.90 -17.89 -4.64
C PHE A 256 15.26 -16.63 -4.07
N GLY A 257 15.89 -15.50 -4.34
CA GLY A 257 15.35 -14.18 -4.03
C GLY A 257 14.66 -13.55 -5.26
N LEU A 258 13.57 -12.86 -5.04
CA LEU A 258 12.86 -12.10 -6.06
C LEU A 258 12.68 -10.68 -5.57
N THR A 259 13.16 -9.71 -6.34
CA THR A 259 12.94 -8.30 -6.00
C THR A 259 11.80 -7.69 -6.81
N LEU A 260 11.04 -6.83 -6.14
CA LEU A 260 9.99 -6.03 -6.73
C LEU A 260 10.48 -4.61 -6.98
N PRO A 261 10.00 -3.95 -8.04
CA PRO A 261 10.37 -2.57 -8.30
C PRO A 261 9.84 -1.65 -7.19
N LEU A 262 10.63 -0.64 -6.84
CA LEU A 262 10.14 0.47 -6.06
C LEU A 262 9.23 1.33 -6.95
N ILE A 263 7.97 1.48 -6.54
CA ILE A 263 7.04 2.35 -7.26
C ILE A 263 7.35 3.78 -6.83
N THR A 264 7.73 4.60 -7.79
CA THR A 264 7.91 6.05 -7.62
C THR A 264 6.96 6.78 -8.56
N THR A 265 6.54 7.98 -8.16
CA THR A 265 5.86 8.92 -9.04
C THR A 265 6.86 9.51 -10.05
N GLU A 266 6.39 10.17 -11.09
CA GLU A 266 7.27 10.91 -12.03
C GLU A 266 8.15 11.95 -11.33
N SER A 267 7.71 12.50 -10.19
CA SER A 267 8.49 13.41 -9.34
C SER A 267 9.57 12.71 -8.51
N GLY A 268 9.71 11.37 -8.59
CA GLY A 268 10.67 10.59 -7.81
C GLY A 268 10.24 10.30 -6.38
N GLU A 269 9.05 10.72 -5.96
CA GLU A 269 8.51 10.41 -4.64
C GLU A 269 8.02 8.96 -4.55
N LYS A 270 8.18 8.33 -3.39
CA LYS A 270 7.66 6.97 -3.16
C LYS A 270 6.15 6.95 -3.26
N PHE A 271 5.62 6.04 -4.07
CA PHE A 271 4.18 5.82 -4.22
C PHE A 271 3.49 5.50 -2.89
N GLY A 272 2.28 6.05 -2.70
CA GLY A 272 1.52 5.87 -1.46
C GLY A 272 1.76 6.94 -0.41
N LYS A 273 2.59 7.97 -0.70
CA LYS A 273 2.70 9.17 0.12
C LYS A 273 2.07 10.34 -0.61
N SER A 274 1.07 10.99 -0.03
CA SER A 274 0.49 12.23 -0.53
C SER A 274 0.70 13.34 0.48
N ALA A 275 1.32 14.46 0.07
CA ALA A 275 1.52 15.66 0.91
C ALA A 275 2.00 15.36 2.36
N GLY A 276 2.93 14.40 2.52
CA GLY A 276 3.48 14.01 3.83
C GLY A 276 2.73 12.88 4.55
N ASN A 277 1.53 12.48 4.10
CA ASN A 277 0.75 11.42 4.73
C ASN A 277 0.74 10.14 3.88
N ALA A 278 0.98 8.99 4.51
CA ALA A 278 0.82 7.68 3.88
C ALA A 278 -0.67 7.35 3.71
N ILE A 279 -1.03 6.69 2.60
CA ILE A 279 -2.35 6.06 2.43
C ILE A 279 -2.28 4.65 3.03
N TRP A 280 -3.01 4.47 4.12
CA TRP A 280 -3.02 3.24 4.91
C TRP A 280 -4.01 2.22 4.37
N LEU A 281 -3.74 0.94 4.61
CA LEU A 281 -4.65 -0.15 4.23
C LEU A 281 -5.71 -0.43 5.30
N SER A 282 -5.52 0.08 6.52
CA SER A 282 -6.55 0.04 7.58
C SER A 282 -7.56 1.16 7.38
N GLU A 283 -8.84 0.82 7.41
CA GLU A 283 -9.95 1.76 7.25
C GLU A 283 -10.01 2.81 8.37
N ASN A 284 -9.53 2.45 9.58
CA ASN A 284 -9.43 3.38 10.71
C ASN A 284 -8.40 4.52 10.49
N LYS A 285 -7.44 4.34 9.58
CA LYS A 285 -6.40 5.35 9.27
C LYS A 285 -6.62 6.05 7.93
N SER A 286 -7.14 5.33 6.96
CA SER A 286 -7.52 5.87 5.66
C SER A 286 -8.84 5.25 5.27
N SER A 287 -9.91 6.06 5.26
CA SER A 287 -11.24 5.58 4.90
C SER A 287 -11.27 4.96 3.50
N SER A 288 -12.28 4.14 3.24
CA SER A 288 -12.51 3.55 1.91
C SER A 288 -12.59 4.62 0.83
N PHE A 289 -13.19 5.77 1.16
CA PHE A 289 -13.23 6.92 0.26
C PHE A 289 -11.85 7.50 -0.03
N GLN A 290 -11.00 7.70 0.99
CA GLN A 290 -9.64 8.22 0.81
C GLN A 290 -8.79 7.27 -0.07
N LEU A 291 -8.87 5.97 0.17
CA LEU A 291 -8.19 4.97 -0.65
C LEU A 291 -8.69 5.00 -2.09
N TYR A 292 -10.00 5.02 -2.30
CA TYR A 292 -10.63 5.10 -3.62
C TYR A 292 -10.20 6.37 -4.37
N GLN A 293 -10.27 7.53 -3.72
CA GLN A 293 -9.88 8.81 -4.31
C GLN A 293 -8.39 8.90 -4.62
N PHE A 294 -7.54 8.27 -3.84
CA PHE A 294 -6.13 8.19 -4.14
C PHE A 294 -5.89 7.55 -5.52
N PHE A 295 -6.55 6.44 -5.81
CA PHE A 295 -6.43 5.77 -7.10
C PHE A 295 -7.20 6.46 -8.24
N ILE A 296 -8.34 7.10 -7.96
CA ILE A 296 -9.05 7.93 -8.94
C ILE A 296 -8.17 9.09 -9.42
N ARG A 297 -7.34 9.68 -8.55
CA ARG A 297 -6.48 10.82 -8.87
C ARG A 297 -5.17 10.45 -9.56
N THR A 298 -4.93 9.17 -9.81
CA THR A 298 -3.76 8.70 -10.55
C THR A 298 -3.66 9.40 -11.91
N LYS A 299 -2.45 9.80 -12.30
CA LYS A 299 -2.20 10.40 -13.61
C LYS A 299 -2.41 9.38 -14.74
N ASP A 300 -2.76 9.87 -15.92
CA ASP A 300 -2.96 9.01 -17.10
C ASP A 300 -1.66 8.30 -17.54
N SER A 301 -0.49 8.90 -17.26
CA SER A 301 0.82 8.28 -17.48
C SER A 301 1.04 7.03 -16.64
N ASP A 302 0.50 7.00 -15.41
CA ASP A 302 0.82 5.98 -14.40
C ASP A 302 -0.24 4.87 -14.36
N VAL A 303 -1.50 5.15 -14.74
CA VAL A 303 -2.63 4.25 -14.54
C VAL A 303 -2.45 2.89 -15.22
N HIS A 304 -1.83 2.84 -16.40
CA HIS A 304 -1.53 1.59 -17.09
C HIS A 304 -0.63 0.66 -16.25
N GLN A 305 0.43 1.20 -15.67
CA GLN A 305 1.35 0.44 -14.84
C GLN A 305 0.70 0.01 -13.53
N LEU A 306 -0.10 0.89 -12.91
CA LEU A 306 -0.79 0.59 -11.66
C LEU A 306 -1.90 -0.46 -11.85
N LEU A 307 -2.61 -0.48 -13.00
CA LEU A 307 -3.51 -1.58 -13.36
C LEU A 307 -2.78 -2.92 -13.43
N LYS A 308 -1.57 -2.94 -13.97
CA LYS A 308 -0.75 -4.16 -14.00
C LYS A 308 -0.33 -4.60 -12.60
N PHE A 309 0.01 -3.67 -11.71
CA PHE A 309 0.51 -3.96 -10.37
C PHE A 309 -0.59 -4.36 -9.39
N PHE A 310 -1.72 -3.65 -9.40
CA PHE A 310 -2.70 -3.71 -8.33
C PHE A 310 -4.03 -4.37 -8.72
N THR A 311 -4.09 -5.03 -9.87
CA THR A 311 -5.29 -5.77 -10.27
C THR A 311 -4.97 -7.19 -10.75
N PHE A 312 -5.99 -8.06 -10.72
CA PHE A 312 -5.91 -9.41 -11.31
C PHE A 312 -6.39 -9.43 -12.78
N ILE A 313 -6.67 -8.27 -13.36
CA ILE A 313 -7.16 -8.12 -14.74
C ILE A 313 -6.09 -8.67 -15.71
N PRO A 314 -6.45 -9.54 -16.67
CA PRO A 314 -5.52 -10.02 -17.69
C PRO A 314 -4.91 -8.87 -18.51
N LEU A 315 -3.64 -9.00 -18.92
CA LEU A 315 -2.92 -7.95 -19.65
C LEU A 315 -3.62 -7.52 -20.94
N GLY A 316 -4.21 -8.46 -21.71
CA GLY A 316 -4.99 -8.14 -22.90
C GLY A 316 -6.17 -7.23 -22.57
N ARG A 317 -6.89 -7.51 -21.48
CA ARG A 317 -8.01 -6.67 -21.02
C ARG A 317 -7.55 -5.31 -20.53
N ILE A 318 -6.37 -5.23 -19.86
CA ILE A 318 -5.76 -3.92 -19.50
C ILE A 318 -5.49 -3.10 -20.77
N SER A 319 -4.97 -3.72 -21.84
CA SER A 319 -4.73 -3.02 -23.10
C SER A 319 -6.04 -2.48 -23.71
N GLU A 320 -7.13 -3.26 -23.69
CA GLU A 320 -8.45 -2.81 -24.14
C GLU A 320 -8.99 -1.63 -23.32
N ILE A 321 -8.83 -1.70 -21.97
CA ILE A 321 -9.22 -0.60 -21.07
C ILE A 321 -8.44 0.66 -21.40
N MET A 322 -7.13 0.56 -21.65
CA MET A 322 -6.30 1.71 -21.99
C MET A 322 -6.67 2.32 -23.36
N VAL A 323 -6.98 1.50 -24.37
CA VAL A 323 -7.46 2.00 -25.66
C VAL A 323 -8.79 2.75 -25.51
N ALA A 324 -9.71 2.24 -24.69
CA ALA A 324 -10.97 2.93 -24.41
C ALA A 324 -10.76 4.23 -23.61
N HIS A 325 -9.87 4.20 -22.63
CA HIS A 325 -9.53 5.37 -21.81
C HIS A 325 -8.89 6.49 -22.65
N GLN A 326 -7.98 6.17 -23.57
CA GLN A 326 -7.30 7.16 -24.44
C GLN A 326 -8.28 7.92 -25.35
N LYS A 327 -9.44 7.36 -25.68
CA LYS A 327 -10.46 8.04 -26.48
C LYS A 327 -11.18 9.15 -25.70
N ASN A 328 -11.39 8.96 -24.40
CA ASN A 328 -12.10 9.89 -23.52
C ASN A 328 -11.41 9.94 -22.12
N PRO A 329 -10.22 10.53 -22.00
CA PRO A 329 -9.46 10.51 -20.75
C PRO A 329 -10.16 11.21 -19.59
N GLU A 330 -10.97 12.23 -19.88
CA GLU A 330 -11.76 12.99 -18.91
C GLU A 330 -12.76 12.14 -18.13
N GLN A 331 -13.23 11.01 -18.70
CA GLN A 331 -14.11 10.07 -18.01
C GLN A 331 -13.39 9.26 -16.93
N ARG A 332 -12.05 9.24 -16.93
CA ARG A 332 -11.19 8.52 -15.99
C ARG A 332 -11.55 7.04 -15.83
N THR A 333 -11.94 6.38 -16.92
CA THR A 333 -12.43 5.00 -16.90
C THR A 333 -11.36 4.03 -16.34
N ALA A 334 -10.11 4.17 -16.76
CA ALA A 334 -9.02 3.32 -16.27
C ALA A 334 -8.77 3.49 -14.77
N GLN A 335 -8.79 4.74 -14.27
CA GLN A 335 -8.63 5.04 -12.85
C GLN A 335 -9.81 4.54 -12.02
N LYS A 336 -11.04 4.63 -12.52
CA LYS A 336 -12.23 4.07 -11.84
C LYS A 336 -12.08 2.56 -11.67
N ILE A 337 -11.72 1.83 -12.71
CA ILE A 337 -11.50 0.39 -12.66
C ILE A 337 -10.39 0.03 -11.68
N LEU A 338 -9.28 0.78 -11.68
CA LEU A 338 -8.18 0.59 -10.74
C LEU A 338 -8.64 0.82 -9.29
N ALA A 339 -9.31 1.95 -9.03
CA ALA A 339 -9.79 2.31 -7.69
C ALA A 339 -10.82 1.30 -7.16
N GLU A 340 -11.74 0.82 -8.00
CA GLU A 340 -12.72 -0.21 -7.66
C GLU A 340 -12.05 -1.52 -7.26
N HIS A 341 -11.09 -2.00 -8.06
CA HIS A 341 -10.38 -3.24 -7.75
C HIS A 341 -9.59 -3.15 -6.44
N VAL A 342 -8.85 -2.06 -6.24
CA VAL A 342 -8.03 -1.91 -5.05
C VAL A 342 -8.90 -1.73 -3.81
N THR A 343 -9.92 -0.88 -3.86
CA THR A 343 -10.80 -0.65 -2.70
C THR A 343 -11.57 -1.91 -2.33
N ARG A 344 -12.08 -2.64 -3.32
CA ARG A 344 -12.73 -3.94 -3.11
C ARG A 344 -11.79 -4.97 -2.49
N LEU A 345 -10.52 -5.02 -2.93
CA LEU A 345 -9.54 -5.94 -2.37
C LEU A 345 -9.18 -5.60 -0.92
N VAL A 346 -8.99 -4.32 -0.61
CA VAL A 346 -8.50 -3.86 0.69
C VAL A 346 -9.63 -3.76 1.72
N HIS A 347 -10.77 -3.15 1.35
CA HIS A 347 -11.88 -2.83 2.26
C HIS A 347 -13.17 -3.64 1.96
N GLY A 348 -13.11 -4.57 1.02
CA GLY A 348 -14.26 -5.41 0.65
C GLY A 348 -15.33 -4.68 -0.16
N GLU A 349 -16.43 -5.38 -0.42
CA GLU A 349 -17.56 -4.83 -1.20
C GLU A 349 -18.28 -3.68 -0.46
N ALA A 350 -18.40 -3.80 0.86
CA ALA A 350 -19.02 -2.75 1.68
C ALA A 350 -18.22 -1.44 1.61
N GLY A 351 -16.87 -1.51 1.77
CA GLY A 351 -16.00 -0.36 1.65
C GLY A 351 -16.05 0.28 0.25
N LEU A 352 -16.08 -0.53 -0.81
CA LEU A 352 -16.24 -0.02 -2.17
C LEU A 352 -17.56 0.73 -2.34
N LYS A 353 -18.66 0.14 -1.87
CA LYS A 353 -19.99 0.77 -1.94
C LYS A 353 -20.01 2.11 -1.22
N THR A 354 -19.47 2.17 0.01
CA THR A 354 -19.34 3.42 0.77
C THR A 354 -18.52 4.45 0.02
N ALA A 355 -17.37 4.07 -0.53
CA ALA A 355 -16.50 4.98 -1.29
C ALA A 355 -17.18 5.54 -2.54
N GLN A 356 -17.92 4.71 -3.27
CA GLN A 356 -18.67 5.11 -4.47
C GLN A 356 -19.83 6.04 -4.11
N GLN A 357 -20.60 5.72 -3.07
CA GLN A 357 -21.69 6.57 -2.57
C GLN A 357 -21.16 7.94 -2.16
N THR A 358 -20.13 7.99 -1.32
CA THR A 358 -19.50 9.24 -0.90
C THR A 358 -18.96 10.03 -2.10
N THR A 359 -18.37 9.34 -3.10
CA THR A 359 -17.92 9.98 -4.33
C THR A 359 -19.08 10.58 -5.11
N SER A 360 -20.20 9.87 -5.27
CA SER A 360 -21.37 10.38 -6.00
C SER A 360 -21.97 11.61 -5.32
N ILE A 361 -22.08 11.59 -4.00
CA ILE A 361 -22.56 12.69 -3.18
C ILE A 361 -21.71 13.95 -3.37
N LEU A 362 -20.37 13.80 -3.46
CA LEU A 362 -19.48 14.93 -3.68
C LEU A 362 -19.61 15.59 -5.06
N TYR A 363 -19.96 14.81 -6.06
CA TYR A 363 -20.17 15.32 -7.43
C TYR A 363 -21.61 15.71 -7.71
N ASP A 364 -22.55 15.17 -6.93
CA ASP A 364 -23.94 15.63 -6.89
C ASP A 364 -24.03 16.88 -6.01
N LYS A 365 -24.33 18.02 -6.61
CA LYS A 365 -24.41 19.33 -5.92
C LYS A 365 -25.69 19.49 -5.11
N SER A 366 -26.41 18.41 -4.79
CA SER A 366 -27.65 18.48 -4.05
C SER A 366 -27.41 18.57 -2.54
N ILE A 367 -28.24 19.34 -1.86
CA ILE A 367 -28.22 19.50 -0.41
C ILE A 367 -28.66 18.20 0.28
N GLU A 368 -29.60 17.47 -0.34
CA GLU A 368 -30.11 16.19 0.14
C GLU A 368 -28.98 15.15 0.25
N SER A 369 -28.10 15.11 -0.75
CA SER A 369 -26.95 14.21 -0.76
C SER A 369 -25.95 14.53 0.36
N LEU A 370 -25.66 15.81 0.61
CA LEU A 370 -24.80 16.24 1.71
C LEU A 370 -25.44 15.95 3.07
N SER A 371 -26.75 16.09 3.19
CA SER A 371 -27.49 15.84 4.44
C SER A 371 -27.47 14.37 4.89
N SER A 372 -27.14 13.45 4.00
CA SER A 372 -27.02 12.01 4.33
C SER A 372 -25.69 11.62 4.96
N LEU A 373 -24.69 12.52 4.97
CA LEU A 373 -23.36 12.27 5.50
C LEU A 373 -23.23 12.69 6.97
N SER A 374 -22.48 11.93 7.75
CA SER A 374 -21.99 12.33 9.07
C SER A 374 -20.87 13.38 8.95
N ALA A 375 -20.53 14.05 10.05
CA ALA A 375 -19.42 15.01 10.09
C ALA A 375 -18.08 14.39 9.68
N ASP A 376 -17.78 13.18 10.17
CA ASP A 376 -16.55 12.47 9.86
C ASP A 376 -16.48 12.03 8.39
N GLU A 377 -17.61 11.61 7.83
CA GLU A 377 -17.70 11.29 6.40
C GLU A 377 -17.51 12.54 5.54
N MET A 378 -18.08 13.69 5.93
CA MET A 378 -17.85 14.95 5.22
C MET A 378 -16.39 15.41 5.30
N VAL A 379 -15.75 15.35 6.47
CA VAL A 379 -14.32 15.66 6.62
C VAL A 379 -13.46 14.74 5.77
N SER A 380 -13.77 13.43 5.77
CA SER A 380 -13.08 12.45 4.93
C SER A 380 -13.30 12.70 3.44
N ALA A 381 -14.51 13.10 3.07
CA ALA A 381 -14.90 13.38 1.70
C ALA A 381 -14.19 14.62 1.13
N PHE A 382 -14.09 15.67 1.92
CA PHE A 382 -13.43 16.93 1.55
C PHE A 382 -12.01 16.98 2.15
N GLN A 383 -11.05 16.28 1.55
CA GLN A 383 -9.67 16.21 2.04
C GLN A 383 -9.09 17.56 2.45
N GLY A 384 -8.64 17.64 3.70
CA GLY A 384 -8.12 18.87 4.30
C GLY A 384 -9.22 19.81 4.80
N ALA A 385 -10.49 19.36 4.85
CA ALA A 385 -11.55 20.09 5.50
C ALA A 385 -11.29 20.17 7.01
N THR A 386 -11.45 21.36 7.56
CA THR A 386 -11.36 21.59 9.01
C THR A 386 -12.75 21.40 9.60
N LEU A 387 -12.87 20.52 10.61
CA LEU A 387 -14.10 20.39 11.39
C LEU A 387 -14.10 21.43 12.50
N ILE A 388 -15.20 22.18 12.62
CA ILE A 388 -15.37 23.26 13.59
C ILE A 388 -16.72 23.09 14.25
N GLU A 389 -16.75 23.12 15.57
CA GLU A 389 -17.98 23.07 16.34
C GLU A 389 -18.39 24.49 16.73
N ILE A 390 -19.62 24.88 16.39
CA ILE A 390 -20.17 26.23 16.65
C ILE A 390 -21.54 26.10 17.33
N LEU A 391 -21.77 26.91 18.36
CA LEU A 391 -23.08 27.07 18.96
C LEU A 391 -23.95 27.98 18.06
N PRO A 392 -25.23 27.62 17.79
CA PRO A 392 -26.13 28.48 17.03
C PRO A 392 -26.40 29.75 17.81
N GLU A 393 -26.24 30.91 17.17
CA GLU A 393 -26.55 32.20 17.71
C GLU A 393 -27.65 32.85 16.87
N PRO A 394 -28.73 33.39 17.49
CA PRO A 394 -29.74 34.11 16.74
C PRO A 394 -29.16 35.34 16.01
N GLY A 395 -29.45 35.47 14.73
CA GLY A 395 -28.95 36.59 13.93
C GLY A 395 -27.50 36.49 13.45
N LEU A 396 -26.86 35.34 13.61
CA LEU A 396 -25.50 35.11 13.11
C LEU A 396 -25.43 35.35 11.59
N THR A 397 -24.58 36.27 11.15
CA THR A 397 -24.40 36.56 9.72
C THR A 397 -23.38 35.66 9.05
N VAL A 398 -23.39 35.60 7.72
CA VAL A 398 -22.39 34.88 6.92
C VAL A 398 -20.97 35.35 7.22
N LEU A 399 -20.77 36.68 7.38
CA LEU A 399 -19.48 37.24 7.75
C LEU A 399 -19.01 36.69 9.09
N GLN A 400 -19.87 36.79 10.11
CA GLN A 400 -19.54 36.29 11.45
C GLN A 400 -19.29 34.80 11.49
N LEU A 401 -20.09 33.99 10.76
CA LEU A 401 -19.86 32.55 10.62
C LEU A 401 -18.48 32.29 10.00
N SER A 402 -18.13 33.00 8.93
CA SER A 402 -16.86 32.79 8.22
C SER A 402 -15.63 33.08 9.11
N LEU A 403 -15.72 34.07 9.98
CA LEU A 403 -14.67 34.40 10.94
C LEU A 403 -14.62 33.41 12.11
N LYS A 404 -15.78 33.02 12.69
CA LYS A 404 -15.85 31.99 13.74
C LYS A 404 -15.33 30.63 13.24
N ALA A 405 -15.58 30.30 11.98
CA ALA A 405 -15.08 29.11 11.34
C ALA A 405 -13.61 29.23 10.88
N ASN A 406 -12.91 30.30 11.23
CA ASN A 406 -11.53 30.57 10.83
C ASN A 406 -11.27 30.38 9.32
N CYS A 407 -12.29 30.73 8.50
CA CYS A 407 -12.16 30.63 7.04
C CYS A 407 -11.22 31.70 6.48
N PHE A 408 -11.02 32.78 7.21
CA PHE A 408 -10.20 33.93 6.84
C PHE A 408 -9.36 34.42 8.02
N PRO A 409 -8.18 34.99 7.77
CA PRO A 409 -7.30 35.49 8.82
C PRO A 409 -7.84 36.78 9.46
N ASP A 410 -8.66 37.58 8.73
CA ASP A 410 -9.20 38.82 9.15
C ASP A 410 -10.50 39.17 8.41
N GLU A 411 -11.23 40.15 8.94
CA GLU A 411 -12.53 40.63 8.42
C GLU A 411 -12.40 41.24 7.02
N THR A 412 -11.35 41.96 6.74
CA THR A 412 -11.13 42.65 5.44
C THR A 412 -11.01 41.60 4.31
N ASN A 413 -10.26 40.54 4.56
CA ASN A 413 -10.14 39.42 3.61
C ASN A 413 -11.48 38.69 3.45
N ALA A 414 -12.22 38.46 4.54
CA ALA A 414 -13.54 37.84 4.49
C ALA A 414 -14.50 38.65 3.59
N ILE A 415 -14.65 39.94 3.84
CA ILE A 415 -15.53 40.85 3.05
C ILE A 415 -15.12 40.80 1.57
N ARG A 416 -13.84 40.96 1.27
CA ARG A 416 -13.35 40.98 -0.11
C ARG A 416 -13.66 39.70 -0.86
N ILE A 417 -13.43 38.52 -0.24
CA ILE A 417 -13.59 37.23 -0.91
C ILE A 417 -15.07 36.85 -1.01
N ILE A 418 -15.88 37.11 0.02
CA ILE A 418 -17.32 36.84 0.00
C ILE A 418 -17.98 37.66 -1.08
N THR A 419 -17.79 38.99 -1.08
CA THR A 419 -18.40 39.90 -2.07
C THR A 419 -17.95 39.61 -3.51
N ALA A 420 -16.70 39.19 -3.69
CA ALA A 420 -16.22 38.72 -5.00
C ALA A 420 -16.82 37.35 -5.41
N GLY A 421 -17.60 36.68 -4.53
CA GLY A 421 -18.26 35.40 -4.78
C GLY A 421 -17.30 34.20 -4.76
N GLY A 422 -16.23 34.31 -3.99
CA GLY A 422 -15.28 33.23 -3.71
C GLY A 422 -15.70 32.35 -2.52
N PHE A 423 -16.88 32.58 -1.92
CA PHE A 423 -17.39 31.91 -0.75
C PHE A 423 -18.67 31.12 -1.08
N TYR A 424 -18.78 29.92 -0.57
CA TYR A 424 -19.90 29.03 -0.85
C TYR A 424 -20.35 28.32 0.44
N ILE A 425 -21.66 28.23 0.63
CA ILE A 425 -22.28 27.40 1.69
C ILE A 425 -23.14 26.34 1.01
N ASN A 426 -22.96 25.06 1.37
CA ASN A 426 -23.69 23.92 0.84
C ASN A 426 -23.79 23.94 -0.70
N HIS A 427 -22.68 24.21 -1.37
CA HIS A 427 -22.53 24.42 -2.82
C HIS A 427 -23.16 25.69 -3.39
N GLN A 428 -23.95 26.45 -2.62
CA GLN A 428 -24.54 27.72 -3.04
C GLN A 428 -23.52 28.86 -2.89
N ARG A 429 -23.39 29.66 -3.92
CA ARG A 429 -22.50 30.82 -3.92
C ARG A 429 -23.13 31.95 -3.08
N ILE A 430 -22.41 32.45 -2.10
CA ILE A 430 -22.82 33.50 -1.22
C ILE A 430 -22.00 34.76 -1.54
N GLN A 431 -22.68 35.92 -1.65
CA GLN A 431 -22.05 37.23 -1.89
C GLN A 431 -22.49 38.29 -0.88
N ASN A 432 -23.62 38.04 -0.18
CA ASN A 432 -24.12 38.92 0.84
C ASN A 432 -23.52 38.58 2.21
N ILE A 433 -22.71 39.49 2.75
CA ILE A 433 -22.04 39.32 4.05
C ILE A 433 -23.00 39.40 5.23
N GLU A 434 -24.11 40.14 5.07
CA GLU A 434 -25.16 40.38 6.09
C GLU A 434 -26.26 39.29 6.06
N GLU A 435 -26.17 38.32 5.18
CA GLU A 435 -27.12 37.21 5.11
C GLU A 435 -27.12 36.40 6.40
N ILE A 436 -28.31 36.20 6.99
CA ILE A 436 -28.45 35.49 8.27
C ILE A 436 -28.44 34.00 8.06
N ILE A 437 -27.66 33.28 8.84
CA ILE A 437 -27.60 31.82 8.84
C ILE A 437 -28.93 31.24 9.30
N THR A 438 -29.58 30.48 8.42
CA THR A 438 -30.94 29.99 8.61
C THR A 438 -30.96 28.46 8.57
N PRO A 439 -31.60 27.78 9.54
CA PRO A 439 -31.85 26.33 9.49
C PRO A 439 -32.65 25.95 8.23
N GLY A 440 -32.30 24.81 7.62
CA GLY A 440 -32.93 24.34 6.39
C GLY A 440 -32.38 24.95 5.10
N VAL A 441 -31.69 26.09 5.17
CA VAL A 441 -30.99 26.73 4.03
C VAL A 441 -29.49 26.58 4.19
N HIS A 442 -28.94 27.10 5.27
CA HIS A 442 -27.51 27.08 5.55
C HIS A 442 -27.10 25.94 6.49
N ILE A 443 -27.96 25.57 7.43
CA ILE A 443 -27.79 24.42 8.32
C ILE A 443 -28.62 23.28 7.77
N MET A 444 -27.93 22.21 7.37
CA MET A 444 -28.56 21.00 6.82
C MET A 444 -29.28 20.18 7.91
N PRO A 445 -30.21 19.26 7.55
CA PRO A 445 -30.93 18.42 8.52
C PRO A 445 -30.04 17.57 9.45
N ASN A 446 -28.81 17.27 9.04
CA ASN A 446 -27.81 16.57 9.85
C ASN A 446 -27.02 17.49 10.81
N ASN A 447 -27.47 18.72 11.03
CA ASN A 447 -26.81 19.76 11.84
C ASN A 447 -25.39 20.11 11.37
N LEU A 448 -25.15 20.01 10.06
CA LEU A 448 -23.87 20.39 9.46
C LEU A 448 -24.05 21.54 8.46
N THR A 449 -22.97 22.29 8.25
CA THR A 449 -22.84 23.26 7.17
C THR A 449 -21.49 23.06 6.50
N MET A 450 -21.49 22.87 5.19
CA MET A 450 -20.27 22.82 4.42
C MET A 450 -19.93 24.20 3.86
N ILE A 451 -18.77 24.71 4.20
CA ILE A 451 -18.24 25.97 3.66
C ILE A 451 -17.10 25.67 2.70
N ARG A 452 -17.07 26.34 1.56
CA ARG A 452 -15.95 26.28 0.61
C ARG A 452 -15.45 27.69 0.28
N VAL A 453 -14.15 27.88 0.44
CA VAL A 453 -13.43 29.12 0.07
C VAL A 453 -12.58 28.86 -1.19
N GLY A 454 -12.85 29.63 -2.23
CA GLY A 454 -12.19 29.43 -3.52
C GLY A 454 -12.50 28.07 -4.17
N LYS A 455 -11.47 27.42 -4.75
CA LYS A 455 -11.65 26.17 -5.51
C LYS A 455 -11.51 24.89 -4.69
N LYS A 456 -10.74 24.92 -3.58
CA LYS A 456 -10.27 23.68 -2.92
C LYS A 456 -10.26 23.70 -1.40
N THR A 457 -10.53 24.80 -0.74
CA THR A 457 -10.48 24.88 0.73
C THR A 457 -11.87 24.69 1.30
N TYR A 458 -12.03 23.67 2.16
CA TYR A 458 -13.31 23.29 2.74
C TYR A 458 -13.25 23.38 4.27
N TYR A 459 -14.39 23.76 4.87
CA TYR A 459 -14.63 23.76 6.31
C TYR A 459 -15.98 23.10 6.56
N ILE A 460 -16.05 22.24 7.56
CA ILE A 460 -17.27 21.60 7.99
C ILE A 460 -17.64 22.17 9.36
N VAL A 461 -18.73 22.86 9.42
CA VAL A 461 -19.28 23.40 10.68
C VAL A 461 -20.29 22.40 11.21
N LYS A 462 -20.04 21.92 12.43
CA LYS A 462 -20.97 21.09 13.20
C LYS A 462 -21.65 21.98 14.24
N TRP A 463 -22.96 22.08 14.13
CA TRP A 463 -23.78 22.86 15.06
C TRP A 463 -24.05 22.00 16.28
N ILE A 464 -23.59 22.50 17.44
CA ILE A 464 -23.77 21.83 18.74
C ILE A 464 -24.92 22.51 19.47
N SER A 465 -25.88 21.69 19.97
CA SER A 465 -27.02 22.13 20.77
C SER A 465 -26.66 22.30 22.24
#